data_e2e6dc46fde830e2d34a1750925d380f
#
_entry.id   e2e6dc46fde830e2d34a1750925d380f
#
_cell.length_a   1.000
_cell.length_b   1.000
_cell.length_c   1.000
_cell.angle_alpha   90.00
_cell.angle_beta   90.00
_cell.angle_gamma   90.00
#
_symmetry.space_group_name_H-M   'P 1'
#
loop_
_entity.id
_entity.type
_entity.pdbx_description
1 polymer ?
#
loop_
_entity_poly.entity_id
_entity_poly.type
_entity_poly.pdbx_seq_one_letter_code
_entity_poly.pdbx_strand_id
1 'polypeptide(L)'
;MNLDVDLAWILQVAQRAGQGDPAVDDYGVPLAAVERQRAVLVGQEVYQGPYAKAAALAHSLGRMRWLERSNLKVAVAAAHGYLIASGVPAKLDQQRVTALANELKRESCTVRSVAELLKSWAV
;
A
#
# COMPACT_ATOMS: atom_id res chain seq x y z
N MET A 1 -1.67 12.51 13.34
CA MET A 1 -1.26 13.19 12.10
C MET A 1 -1.89 12.48 10.91
N ASN A 2 -2.60 13.20 10.05
CA ASN A 2 -3.19 12.61 8.84
C ASN A 2 -2.25 12.88 7.67
N LEU A 3 -1.73 11.82 7.08
CA LEU A 3 -0.95 11.91 5.86
C LEU A 3 -1.92 11.93 4.67
N ASP A 4 -1.83 12.99 3.87
CA ASP A 4 -2.57 13.04 2.61
C ASP A 4 -1.77 12.34 1.53
N VAL A 5 -2.24 11.16 1.15
CA VAL A 5 -1.66 10.41 0.04
C VAL A 5 -2.30 10.90 -1.24
N ASP A 6 -1.48 11.30 -2.20
CA ASP A 6 -1.95 11.68 -3.53
C ASP A 6 -1.22 10.86 -4.59
N LEU A 7 -1.64 11.05 -5.85
CA LEU A 7 -1.05 10.32 -6.96
C LEU A 7 0.45 10.58 -7.08
N ALA A 8 0.88 11.83 -6.87
CA ALA A 8 2.30 12.19 -6.98
C ALA A 8 3.15 11.39 -5.99
N TRP A 9 2.67 11.21 -4.76
CA TRP A 9 3.38 10.42 -3.76
C TRP A 9 3.50 8.96 -4.20
N ILE A 10 2.41 8.37 -4.71
CA ILE A 10 2.43 6.98 -5.18
C ILE A 10 3.40 6.82 -6.35
N LEU A 11 3.42 7.78 -7.29
CA LEU A 11 4.34 7.72 -8.42
C LEU A 11 5.80 7.84 -7.98
N GLN A 12 6.09 8.65 -6.94
CA GLN A 12 7.43 8.72 -6.37
C GLN A 12 7.84 7.39 -5.74
N VAL A 13 6.93 6.74 -5.03
CA VAL A 13 7.21 5.41 -4.46
C VAL A 13 7.53 4.42 -5.58
N ALA A 14 6.74 4.42 -6.65
CA ALA A 14 6.97 3.54 -7.79
C ALA A 14 8.34 3.79 -8.43
N GLN A 15 8.74 5.05 -8.57
CA GLN A 15 10.03 5.41 -9.15
C GLN A 15 11.19 4.93 -8.29
N ARG A 16 11.07 5.05 -6.96
CA ARG A 16 12.14 4.67 -6.03
C ARG A 16 12.21 3.17 -5.78
N ALA A 17 11.07 2.51 -5.62
CA ALA A 17 11.00 1.12 -5.23
C ALA A 17 10.90 0.17 -6.43
N GLY A 18 10.38 0.64 -7.56
CA GLY A 18 10.26 -0.16 -8.77
C GLY A 18 11.60 -0.34 -9.45
N GLN A 19 11.82 -1.54 -9.99
CA GLN A 19 13.07 -1.83 -10.69
C GLN A 19 13.08 -1.16 -12.05
N GLY A 20 14.11 -0.32 -12.30
CA GLY A 20 14.29 0.32 -13.60
C GLY A 20 13.25 1.37 -13.94
N ASP A 21 12.70 2.08 -12.94
CA ASP A 21 11.69 3.12 -13.15
C ASP A 21 10.55 2.62 -14.05
N PRO A 22 9.73 1.67 -13.57
CA PRO A 22 8.73 1.03 -14.42
C PRO A 22 7.70 2.01 -14.97
N ALA A 23 7.32 1.83 -16.22
CA ALA A 23 6.29 2.64 -16.85
C ALA A 23 4.92 2.30 -16.27
N VAL A 24 4.05 3.31 -16.21
CA VAL A 24 2.68 3.16 -15.74
C VAL A 24 1.80 2.74 -16.92
N ASP A 25 1.18 1.57 -16.79
CA ASP A 25 0.25 1.05 -17.80
C ASP A 25 -1.19 1.52 -17.57
N ASP A 26 -1.56 1.77 -16.31
CA ASP A 26 -2.94 2.12 -15.96
C ASP A 26 -2.96 3.07 -14.76
N TYR A 27 -3.08 4.36 -15.01
CA TYR A 27 -3.16 5.38 -13.97
C TYR A 27 -4.45 5.28 -13.14
N GLY A 28 -5.48 4.61 -13.63
CA GLY A 28 -6.73 4.43 -12.90
C GLY A 28 -6.56 3.67 -11.60
N VAL A 29 -5.60 2.74 -11.55
CA VAL A 29 -5.37 1.94 -10.34
C VAL A 29 -4.84 2.80 -9.19
N PRO A 30 -3.75 3.58 -9.35
CA PRO A 30 -3.27 4.41 -8.25
C PRO A 30 -4.23 5.54 -7.91
N LEU A 31 -4.98 6.09 -8.87
CA LEU A 31 -6.02 7.07 -8.58
C LEU A 31 -7.11 6.47 -7.70
N ALA A 32 -7.56 5.25 -8.02
CA ALA A 32 -8.56 4.55 -7.19
C ALA A 32 -8.00 4.21 -5.81
N ALA A 33 -6.71 3.87 -5.72
CA ALA A 33 -6.07 3.59 -4.44
C ALA A 33 -6.09 4.81 -3.52
N VAL A 34 -5.83 6.01 -4.06
CA VAL A 34 -5.90 7.27 -3.30
C VAL A 34 -7.30 7.47 -2.74
N GLU A 35 -8.32 7.34 -3.60
CA GLU A 35 -9.71 7.54 -3.18
C GLU A 35 -10.15 6.50 -2.16
N ARG A 36 -9.75 5.23 -2.37
CA ARG A 36 -10.14 4.14 -1.48
C ARG A 36 -9.62 4.33 -0.07
N GLN A 37 -8.33 4.63 0.10
CA GLN A 37 -7.74 4.70 1.43
C GLN A 37 -8.28 5.84 2.28
N ARG A 38 -8.83 6.90 1.66
CA ARG A 38 -9.41 8.02 2.38
C ARG A 38 -10.94 8.05 2.34
N ALA A 39 -11.56 6.96 1.90
CA ALA A 39 -13.01 6.90 1.73
C ALA A 39 -13.75 7.12 3.04
N VAL A 40 -14.85 7.86 2.95
CA VAL A 40 -15.73 8.17 4.08
C VAL A 40 -17.13 7.68 3.73
N LEU A 41 -17.76 6.99 4.68
CA LEU A 41 -19.11 6.49 4.53
C LEU A 41 -19.92 6.93 5.74
N VAL A 42 -21.02 7.67 5.49
CA VAL A 42 -21.91 8.16 6.53
C VAL A 42 -21.13 8.91 7.64
N GLY A 43 -20.22 9.80 7.20
CA GLY A 43 -19.44 10.64 8.11
C GLY A 43 -18.30 9.94 8.83
N GLN A 44 -18.05 8.66 8.53
CA GLN A 44 -16.96 7.90 9.17
C GLN A 44 -15.97 7.38 8.14
N GLU A 45 -14.69 7.36 8.51
CA GLU A 45 -13.68 6.78 7.66
C GLU A 45 -13.91 5.27 7.52
N VAL A 46 -13.86 4.77 6.28
CA VAL A 46 -14.01 3.33 6.00
C VAL A 46 -12.82 2.56 6.55
N TYR A 47 -11.61 3.11 6.37
CA TYR A 47 -10.37 2.51 6.90
C TYR A 47 -9.87 3.40 8.02
N GLN A 48 -9.92 2.91 9.25
CA GLN A 48 -9.60 3.69 10.43
C GLN A 48 -8.21 3.34 10.93
N GLY A 49 -7.40 4.36 11.14
CA GLY A 49 -6.04 4.20 11.64
C GLY A 49 -5.02 3.90 10.55
N PRO A 50 -3.72 4.02 10.89
CA PRO A 50 -2.66 3.91 9.90
C PRO A 50 -2.52 2.51 9.31
N TYR A 51 -2.73 1.46 10.09
CA TYR A 51 -2.60 0.08 9.57
C TYR A 51 -3.68 -0.23 8.54
N ALA A 52 -4.93 0.16 8.79
CA ALA A 52 -6.03 -0.07 7.86
C ALA A 52 -5.81 0.73 6.56
N LYS A 53 -5.35 1.98 6.67
CA LYS A 53 -5.09 2.83 5.49
C LYS A 53 -3.91 2.31 4.68
N ALA A 54 -2.82 1.91 5.34
CA ALA A 54 -1.68 1.29 4.67
C ALA A 54 -2.08 0.00 3.96
N ALA A 55 -2.92 -0.82 4.63
CA ALA A 55 -3.42 -2.06 4.05
C ALA A 55 -4.29 -1.81 2.82
N ALA A 56 -5.15 -0.79 2.86
CA ALA A 56 -5.98 -0.44 1.71
C ALA A 56 -5.13 -0.02 0.52
N LEU A 57 -4.07 0.77 0.76
CA LEU A 57 -3.12 1.15 -0.30
C LEU A 57 -2.44 -0.09 -0.92
N ALA A 58 -1.87 -0.94 -0.09
CA ALA A 58 -1.16 -2.13 -0.57
C ALA A 58 -2.10 -3.06 -1.32
N HIS A 59 -3.31 -3.26 -0.81
CA HIS A 59 -4.30 -4.14 -1.43
C HIS A 59 -4.65 -3.63 -2.84
N SER A 60 -4.90 -2.34 -2.99
CA SER A 60 -5.22 -1.76 -4.29
C SER A 60 -4.04 -1.82 -5.25
N LEU A 61 -2.85 -1.42 -4.79
CA LEU A 61 -1.67 -1.31 -5.66
C LEU A 61 -1.05 -2.66 -6.01
N GLY A 62 -1.22 -3.66 -5.15
CA GLY A 62 -0.60 -4.97 -5.33
C GLY A 62 -1.47 -6.01 -6.02
N ARG A 63 -2.80 -5.85 -5.96
CA ARG A 63 -3.71 -6.85 -6.52
C ARG A 63 -4.14 -6.54 -7.96
N MET A 64 -3.85 -5.33 -8.44
CA MET A 64 -4.15 -4.94 -9.82
C MET A 64 -2.85 -4.55 -10.51
N ARG A 65 -2.71 -4.98 -11.76
CA ARG A 65 -1.56 -4.61 -12.56
C ARG A 65 -1.75 -3.18 -13.08
N TRP A 66 -0.80 -2.30 -12.74
CA TRP A 66 -0.82 -0.90 -13.19
C TRP A 66 0.55 -0.41 -13.65
N LEU A 67 1.60 -1.15 -13.29
CA LEU A 67 2.98 -0.92 -13.73
C LEU A 67 3.40 -2.05 -14.67
N GLU A 68 4.33 -1.79 -15.55
CA GLU A 68 4.87 -2.83 -16.42
C GLU A 68 5.57 -3.94 -15.65
N ARG A 69 6.06 -3.62 -14.43
CA ARG A 69 6.69 -4.57 -13.51
C ARG A 69 6.74 -4.01 -12.10
N SER A 70 7.11 -4.83 -11.13
CA SER A 70 7.33 -4.43 -9.73
C SER A 70 6.06 -4.02 -8.98
N ASN A 71 4.88 -4.44 -9.42
CA ASN A 71 3.63 -4.07 -8.77
C ASN A 71 3.59 -4.47 -7.29
N LEU A 72 4.02 -5.69 -6.96
CA LEU A 72 4.02 -6.16 -5.56
C LEU A 72 5.08 -5.42 -4.73
N LYS A 73 6.26 -5.21 -5.28
CA LYS A 73 7.33 -4.49 -4.59
C LYS A 73 6.93 -3.06 -4.26
N VAL A 74 6.29 -2.39 -5.21
CA VAL A 74 5.80 -1.02 -5.02
C VAL A 74 4.67 -0.98 -4.00
N ALA A 75 3.75 -1.95 -4.01
CA ALA A 75 2.69 -2.04 -3.01
C ALA A 75 3.24 -2.19 -1.60
N VAL A 76 4.25 -3.05 -1.42
CA VAL A 76 4.92 -3.23 -0.12
C VAL A 76 5.58 -1.93 0.32
N ALA A 77 6.31 -1.27 -0.58
CA ALA A 77 6.99 0.00 -0.28
C ALA A 77 5.99 1.10 0.08
N ALA A 78 4.86 1.15 -0.60
CA ALA A 78 3.81 2.14 -0.32
C ALA A 78 3.22 1.94 1.08
N ALA A 79 2.92 0.69 1.45
CA ALA A 79 2.40 0.39 2.79
C ALA A 79 3.41 0.77 3.88
N HIS A 80 4.66 0.37 3.72
CA HIS A 80 5.73 0.69 4.69
C HIS A 80 5.94 2.19 4.77
N GLY A 81 6.09 2.86 3.63
CA GLY A 81 6.28 4.31 3.59
C GLY A 81 5.14 5.08 4.21
N TYR A 82 3.91 4.62 4.01
CA TYR A 82 2.74 5.23 4.64
C TYR A 82 2.81 5.11 6.17
N LEU A 83 3.16 3.93 6.69
CA LEU A 83 3.29 3.74 8.14
C LEU A 83 4.36 4.66 8.73
N ILE A 84 5.54 4.71 8.12
CA ILE A 84 6.64 5.57 8.59
C ILE A 84 6.22 7.04 8.55
N ALA A 85 5.63 7.50 7.46
CA ALA A 85 5.19 8.88 7.32
C ALA A 85 4.06 9.23 8.29
N SER A 86 3.29 8.25 8.73
CA SER A 86 2.22 8.42 9.72
C SER A 86 2.75 8.38 11.16
N GLY A 87 4.05 8.23 11.36
CA GLY A 87 4.65 8.18 12.69
C GLY A 87 4.56 6.81 13.35
N VAL A 88 4.29 5.76 12.58
CA VAL A 88 4.18 4.40 13.11
C VAL A 88 5.47 3.64 12.77
N PRO A 89 6.31 3.35 13.76
CA PRO A 89 7.53 2.59 13.49
C PRO A 89 7.19 1.19 12.96
N ALA A 90 7.83 0.83 11.87
CA ALA A 90 7.60 -0.47 11.23
C ALA A 90 8.92 -0.95 10.64
N LYS A 91 9.27 -2.19 10.94
CA LYS A 91 10.48 -2.80 10.44
C LYS A 91 10.22 -3.44 9.09
N LEU A 92 11.09 -3.20 8.13
CA LEU A 92 11.02 -3.83 6.82
C LEU A 92 12.33 -4.58 6.55
N ASP A 93 12.22 -5.86 6.22
CA ASP A 93 13.32 -6.70 5.81
C ASP A 93 12.83 -7.66 4.71
N GLN A 94 13.72 -8.47 4.16
CA GLN A 94 13.37 -9.36 3.05
C GLN A 94 12.25 -10.34 3.45
N GLN A 95 12.26 -10.83 4.67
CA GLN A 95 11.23 -11.77 5.14
C GLN A 95 9.86 -11.12 5.16
N ARG A 96 9.78 -9.87 5.65
CA ARG A 96 8.52 -9.12 5.70
C ARG A 96 8.02 -8.73 4.31
N VAL A 97 8.94 -8.33 3.42
CA VAL A 97 8.60 -8.04 2.03
C VAL A 97 7.99 -9.27 1.37
N THR A 98 8.62 -10.43 1.52
CA THR A 98 8.14 -11.68 0.95
C THR A 98 6.78 -12.07 1.53
N ALA A 99 6.61 -11.93 2.83
CA ALA A 99 5.35 -12.27 3.49
C ALA A 99 4.18 -11.43 2.97
N LEU A 100 4.38 -10.12 2.83
CA LEU A 100 3.31 -9.25 2.31
C LEU A 100 3.05 -9.51 0.84
N ALA A 101 4.09 -9.70 0.04
CA ALA A 101 3.92 -10.02 -1.38
C ALA A 101 3.11 -11.31 -1.56
N ASN A 102 3.40 -12.33 -0.75
CA ASN A 102 2.66 -13.59 -0.78
C ASN A 102 1.20 -13.39 -0.35
N GLU A 103 0.95 -12.58 0.69
CA GLU A 103 -0.41 -12.28 1.12
C GLU A 103 -1.20 -11.58 0.02
N LEU A 104 -0.59 -10.60 -0.65
CA LEU A 104 -1.25 -9.86 -1.73
C LEU A 104 -1.60 -10.75 -2.94
N LYS A 105 -0.88 -11.85 -3.13
CA LYS A 105 -1.16 -12.80 -4.21
C LYS A 105 -2.24 -13.81 -3.86
N ARG A 106 -2.58 -13.96 -2.58
CA ARG A 106 -3.59 -14.95 -2.17
C ARG A 106 -4.97 -14.55 -2.69
N GLU A 107 -5.70 -15.53 -3.20
CA GLU A 107 -7.05 -15.30 -3.70
C GLU A 107 -7.99 -14.74 -2.64
N SER A 108 -7.83 -15.20 -1.39
CA SER A 108 -8.65 -14.76 -0.25
C SER A 108 -8.11 -13.53 0.47
N CYS A 109 -7.13 -12.82 -0.11
CA CYS A 109 -6.57 -11.62 0.49
C CYS A 109 -7.61 -10.53 0.66
N THR A 110 -7.66 -9.91 1.84
CA THR A 110 -8.54 -8.79 2.15
C THR A 110 -7.71 -7.67 2.76
N VAL A 111 -8.29 -6.46 2.82
CA VAL A 111 -7.64 -5.36 3.53
C VAL A 111 -7.39 -5.75 4.99
N ARG A 112 -8.35 -6.46 5.62
CA ARG A 112 -8.18 -6.91 7.01
C ARG A 112 -6.99 -7.84 7.15
N SER A 113 -6.83 -8.82 6.26
CA SER A 113 -5.69 -9.76 6.35
C SER A 113 -4.36 -9.04 6.15
N VAL A 114 -4.31 -8.06 5.26
CA VAL A 114 -3.11 -7.23 5.07
C VAL A 114 -2.82 -6.39 6.31
N ALA A 115 -3.84 -5.76 6.90
CA ALA A 115 -3.67 -4.94 8.10
C ALA A 115 -3.13 -5.77 9.27
N GLU A 116 -3.63 -6.98 9.46
CA GLU A 116 -3.12 -7.87 10.52
C GLU A 116 -1.65 -8.20 10.30
N LEU A 117 -1.26 -8.46 9.05
CA LEU A 117 0.14 -8.72 8.74
C LEU A 117 1.01 -7.48 9.03
N LEU A 118 0.55 -6.28 8.64
CA LEU A 118 1.29 -5.05 8.88
C LEU A 118 1.48 -4.76 10.37
N LYS A 119 0.50 -5.11 11.20
CA LYS A 119 0.63 -4.95 12.66
C LYS A 119 1.80 -5.77 13.22
N SER A 120 2.12 -6.89 12.60
CA SER A 120 3.26 -7.71 13.03
C SER A 120 4.61 -7.05 12.73
N TRP A 121 4.63 -5.96 11.96
CA TRP A 121 5.86 -5.23 11.64
C TRP A 121 6.25 -4.22 12.71
N ALA A 122 5.43 -4.06 13.73
CA ALA A 122 5.71 -3.10 14.80
C ALA A 122 7.06 -3.39 15.45
N VAL A 123 7.78 -2.33 15.73
CA VAL A 123 9.12 -2.38 16.33
C VAL A 123 9.03 -2.30 17.86
#